data_ae1297b60499f9219df206fb5fb6d39b
#
_entry.id   ae1297b60499f9219df206fb5fb6d39b
#
_cell.length_a   1.000
_cell.length_b   1.000
_cell.length_c   1.000
_cell.angle_alpha   90.00
_cell.angle_beta   90.00
_cell.angle_gamma   90.00
#
_symmetry.space_group_name_H-M   'P 1'
#
loop_
_entity.id
_entity.type
_entity.pdbx_description
1 polymer ?
#
loop_
_entity_poly.entity_id
_entity_poly.type
_entity_poly.pdbx_seq_one_letter_code
_entity_poly.pdbx_strand_id
1 'polypeptide(L)'
;PEAPDLDSLLREASLIVATLDIADPGNLGTIIRTADAAGADAVVVGKASAELYSPKVMRSAAGSHFHVPCVAGIEASELAARAREAGLQVLTAEGTGEWELPVLVREAAEAKILGAAPSGPDLRRRALWFVGNEARGFAGCDFDADARVAVPLYGKAESLNVSTALAVCAYASAMAQRAD
;
A
#
# COMPACT_ATOMS: atom_id res chain seq x y z
N PRO A 1 -23.74 4.38 7.20
CA PRO A 1 -23.35 3.79 5.93
C PRO A 1 -22.94 2.34 6.21
N GLU A 2 -23.39 1.42 5.37
CA GLU A 2 -22.92 0.04 5.42
C GLU A 2 -21.40 0.03 5.15
N ALA A 3 -20.67 -0.86 5.82
CA ALA A 3 -19.25 -1.05 5.54
C ALA A 3 -19.08 -1.48 4.07
N PRO A 4 -18.08 -0.95 3.35
CA PRO A 4 -17.85 -1.36 1.98
C PRO A 4 -17.58 -2.88 1.89
N ASP A 5 -18.14 -3.54 0.88
CA ASP A 5 -17.90 -4.95 0.63
C ASP A 5 -16.47 -5.15 0.13
N LEU A 6 -15.63 -5.79 0.95
CA LEU A 6 -14.22 -5.99 0.64
C LEU A 6 -14.01 -6.79 -0.64
N ASP A 7 -14.83 -7.81 -0.91
CA ASP A 7 -14.67 -8.62 -2.12
C ASP A 7 -14.95 -7.83 -3.40
N SER A 8 -15.95 -6.97 -3.38
CA SER A 8 -16.22 -6.06 -4.48
C SER A 8 -15.08 -5.07 -4.70
N LEU A 9 -14.55 -4.48 -3.62
CA LEU A 9 -13.39 -3.60 -3.71
C LEU A 9 -12.17 -4.31 -4.30
N LEU A 10 -11.85 -5.53 -3.82
CA LEU A 10 -10.72 -6.31 -4.33
C LEU A 10 -10.87 -6.67 -5.81
N ARG A 11 -12.08 -6.99 -6.28
CA ARG A 11 -12.32 -7.32 -7.70
C ARG A 11 -12.15 -6.15 -8.65
N GLU A 12 -12.53 -4.95 -8.24
CA GLU A 12 -12.60 -3.78 -9.11
C GLU A 12 -11.35 -2.89 -9.01
N ALA A 13 -10.67 -2.90 -7.86
CA ALA A 13 -9.56 -2.02 -7.59
C ALA A 13 -8.35 -2.24 -8.49
N SER A 14 -7.67 -1.17 -8.83
CA SER A 14 -6.34 -1.16 -9.45
C SER A 14 -5.24 -0.97 -8.41
N LEU A 15 -5.50 -0.19 -7.37
CA LEU A 15 -4.56 0.12 -6.31
C LEU A 15 -5.25 0.09 -4.93
N ILE A 16 -4.78 -0.79 -4.06
CA ILE A 16 -5.22 -0.85 -2.66
C ILE A 16 -4.03 -0.59 -1.74
N VAL A 17 -4.28 0.13 -0.67
CA VAL A 17 -3.34 0.32 0.43
C VAL A 17 -3.81 -0.47 1.64
N ALA A 18 -2.92 -1.24 2.24
CA ALA A 18 -3.18 -1.98 3.47
C ALA A 18 -2.18 -1.63 4.56
N THR A 19 -2.64 -1.52 5.79
CA THR A 19 -1.79 -1.23 6.95
C THR A 19 -1.69 -2.43 7.88
N LEU A 20 -0.51 -2.62 8.47
CA LEU A 20 -0.29 -3.57 9.55
C LEU A 20 0.12 -2.83 10.81
N ASP A 21 -0.60 -3.03 11.89
CA ASP A 21 -0.24 -2.59 13.24
C ASP A 21 0.20 -1.12 13.34
N ILE A 22 -0.44 -0.22 12.61
CA ILE A 22 -0.15 1.22 12.67
C ILE A 22 -0.78 1.80 13.95
N ALA A 23 0.00 1.85 15.01
CA ALA A 23 -0.47 2.30 16.33
C ALA A 23 -0.63 3.83 16.43
N ASP A 24 0.18 4.63 15.70
CA ASP A 24 0.04 6.08 15.73
C ASP A 24 -1.12 6.55 14.85
N PRO A 25 -2.15 7.17 15.45
CA PRO A 25 -3.31 7.64 14.70
C PRO A 25 -2.99 8.80 13.74
N GLY A 26 -1.89 9.53 13.95
CA GLY A 26 -1.40 10.53 13.01
C GLY A 26 -0.90 9.90 11.72
N ASN A 27 -0.10 8.84 11.83
CA ASN A 27 0.38 8.08 10.69
C ASN A 27 -0.77 7.40 9.95
N LEU A 28 -1.72 6.77 10.66
CA LEU A 28 -2.88 6.15 10.03
C LEU A 28 -3.69 7.17 9.21
N GLY A 29 -4.00 8.33 9.78
CA GLY A 29 -4.72 9.39 9.05
C GLY A 29 -3.93 9.91 7.84
N THR A 30 -2.60 10.05 7.98
CA THR A 30 -1.73 10.45 6.86
C THR A 30 -1.69 9.39 5.76
N ILE A 31 -1.68 8.10 6.13
CA ILE A 31 -1.77 6.98 5.17
C ILE A 31 -3.07 7.06 4.36
N ILE A 32 -4.21 7.26 5.03
CA ILE A 32 -5.52 7.41 4.36
C ILE A 32 -5.51 8.59 3.38
N ARG A 33 -5.00 9.74 3.83
CA ARG A 33 -4.87 10.91 2.98
C ARG A 33 -3.92 10.70 1.79
N THR A 34 -2.83 9.99 2.00
CA THR A 34 -1.88 9.65 0.94
C THR A 34 -2.49 8.70 -0.08
N ALA A 35 -3.23 7.69 0.38
CA ALA A 35 -3.95 6.76 -0.48
C ALA A 35 -4.98 7.48 -1.36
N ASP A 36 -5.80 8.36 -0.76
CA ASP A 36 -6.75 9.22 -1.48
C ASP A 36 -6.02 10.08 -2.55
N ALA A 37 -4.95 10.77 -2.17
CA ALA A 37 -4.17 11.61 -3.07
C ALA A 37 -3.50 10.84 -4.22
N ALA A 38 -3.05 9.60 -3.97
CA ALA A 38 -2.54 8.70 -5.01
C ALA A 38 -3.67 8.08 -5.85
N GLY A 39 -4.92 8.27 -5.46
CA GLY A 39 -6.11 7.70 -6.09
C GLY A 39 -6.19 6.19 -5.91
N ALA A 40 -5.83 5.70 -4.75
CA ALA A 40 -6.13 4.33 -4.38
C ALA A 40 -7.64 4.11 -4.28
N ASP A 41 -8.08 2.92 -4.65
CA ASP A 41 -9.50 2.56 -4.69
C ASP A 41 -10.03 2.18 -3.31
N ALA A 42 -9.15 1.76 -2.39
CA ALA A 42 -9.51 1.46 -1.00
C ALA A 42 -8.30 1.53 -0.06
N VAL A 43 -8.59 1.71 1.23
CA VAL A 43 -7.63 1.51 2.33
C VAL A 43 -8.14 0.40 3.23
N VAL A 44 -7.32 -0.61 3.49
CA VAL A 44 -7.64 -1.69 4.42
C VAL A 44 -6.76 -1.54 5.65
N VAL A 45 -7.40 -1.38 6.81
CA VAL A 45 -6.73 -1.14 8.08
C VAL A 45 -6.65 -2.45 8.87
N GLY A 46 -5.44 -2.91 9.13
CA GLY A 46 -5.18 -4.12 9.89
C GLY A 46 -5.71 -4.04 11.32
N LYS A 47 -6.00 -5.20 11.90
CA LYS A 47 -6.74 -5.38 13.15
C LYS A 47 -6.12 -4.74 14.37
N ALA A 48 -4.77 -4.67 14.43
CA ALA A 48 -4.03 -4.07 15.55
C ALA A 48 -3.65 -2.59 15.32
N SER A 49 -4.21 -1.96 14.28
CA SER A 49 -3.99 -0.53 14.02
C SER A 49 -4.85 0.36 14.91
N ALA A 50 -4.54 1.67 14.92
CA ALA A 50 -5.35 2.68 15.62
C ALA A 50 -6.80 2.68 15.12
N GLU A 51 -7.71 3.12 15.99
CA GLU A 51 -9.14 3.22 15.69
C GLU A 51 -9.39 4.16 14.50
N LEU A 52 -9.94 3.61 13.41
CA LEU A 52 -10.12 4.28 12.12
C LEU A 52 -10.87 5.62 12.20
N TYR A 53 -11.90 5.68 13.02
CA TYR A 53 -12.74 6.88 13.16
C TYR A 53 -12.44 7.70 14.43
N SER A 54 -11.29 7.46 15.08
CA SER A 54 -10.87 8.28 16.20
C SER A 54 -10.69 9.75 15.78
N PRO A 55 -10.94 10.73 16.68
CA PRO A 55 -10.82 12.15 16.33
C PRO A 55 -9.44 12.55 15.80
N LYS A 56 -8.37 11.89 16.23
CA LYS A 56 -7.01 12.17 15.76
C LYS A 56 -6.78 11.64 14.35
N VAL A 57 -7.26 10.43 14.03
CA VAL A 57 -7.20 9.87 12.67
C VAL A 57 -8.02 10.72 11.71
N MET A 58 -9.26 11.06 12.08
CA MET A 58 -10.15 11.90 11.26
C MET A 58 -9.54 13.26 10.93
N ARG A 59 -8.92 13.93 11.92
CA ARG A 59 -8.23 15.21 11.66
C ARG A 59 -7.02 15.05 10.75
N SER A 60 -6.20 14.02 10.97
CA SER A 60 -4.99 13.78 10.16
C SER A 60 -5.33 13.39 8.73
N ALA A 61 -6.41 12.67 8.49
CA ALA A 61 -6.89 12.29 7.18
C ALA A 61 -7.52 13.44 6.38
N ALA A 62 -7.81 14.58 7.02
CA ALA A 62 -8.26 15.82 6.38
C ALA A 62 -9.45 15.64 5.40
N GLY A 63 -10.39 14.75 5.72
CA GLY A 63 -11.59 14.50 4.91
C GLY A 63 -11.50 13.31 3.94
N SER A 64 -10.33 12.72 3.75
CA SER A 64 -10.13 11.60 2.81
C SER A 64 -10.98 10.37 3.11
N HIS A 65 -11.47 10.19 4.34
CA HIS A 65 -12.44 9.15 4.69
C HIS A 65 -13.76 9.22 3.89
N PHE A 66 -14.08 10.38 3.32
CA PHE A 66 -15.29 10.58 2.52
C PHE A 66 -15.06 10.34 1.03
N HIS A 67 -13.79 10.16 0.62
CA HIS A 67 -13.40 9.98 -0.78
C HIS A 67 -12.97 8.55 -1.07
N VAL A 68 -12.18 7.96 -0.17
CA VAL A 68 -11.66 6.60 -0.33
C VAL A 68 -12.33 5.65 0.67
N PRO A 69 -12.92 4.53 0.20
CA PRO A 69 -13.46 3.50 1.07
C PRO A 69 -12.41 2.96 2.04
N CYS A 70 -12.77 2.90 3.34
CA CYS A 70 -11.89 2.35 4.37
C CYS A 70 -12.54 1.14 5.03
N VAL A 71 -11.86 0.00 5.02
CA VAL A 71 -12.28 -1.24 5.69
C VAL A 71 -11.29 -1.53 6.82
N ALA A 72 -11.79 -1.88 8.01
CA ALA A 72 -10.94 -2.14 9.17
C ALA A 72 -11.15 -3.56 9.74
N GLY A 73 -10.18 -4.03 10.50
CA GLY A 73 -10.29 -5.26 11.28
C GLY A 73 -10.00 -6.54 10.49
N ILE A 74 -9.34 -6.46 9.34
CA ILE A 74 -8.99 -7.62 8.52
C ILE A 74 -7.59 -8.12 8.92
N GLU A 75 -7.43 -9.43 9.03
CA GLU A 75 -6.12 -10.06 9.22
C GLU A 75 -5.30 -9.99 7.94
N ALA A 76 -3.98 -9.78 8.07
CA ALA A 76 -3.09 -9.59 6.92
C ALA A 76 -3.04 -10.82 6.00
N SER A 77 -2.96 -12.01 6.57
CA SER A 77 -2.95 -13.28 5.83
C SER A 77 -4.24 -13.50 5.04
N GLU A 78 -5.39 -13.20 5.64
CA GLU A 78 -6.69 -13.25 4.97
C GLU A 78 -6.74 -12.26 3.81
N LEU A 79 -6.35 -11.01 4.04
CA LEU A 79 -6.35 -9.97 3.01
C LEU A 79 -5.41 -10.32 1.85
N ALA A 80 -4.20 -10.80 2.14
CA ALA A 80 -3.24 -11.20 1.12
C ALA A 80 -3.77 -12.35 0.24
N ALA A 81 -4.39 -13.36 0.84
CA ALA A 81 -5.00 -14.48 0.11
C ALA A 81 -6.12 -13.99 -0.82
N ARG A 82 -7.08 -13.21 -0.28
CA ARG A 82 -8.22 -12.67 -1.04
C ARG A 82 -7.77 -11.71 -2.15
N ALA A 83 -6.74 -10.89 -1.91
CA ALA A 83 -6.18 -10.01 -2.92
C ALA A 83 -5.60 -10.78 -4.11
N ARG A 84 -4.85 -11.87 -3.85
CA ARG A 84 -4.32 -12.74 -4.90
C ARG A 84 -5.43 -13.44 -5.69
N GLU A 85 -6.45 -13.96 -5.01
CA GLU A 85 -7.62 -14.56 -5.66
C GLU A 85 -8.33 -13.57 -6.57
N ALA A 86 -8.36 -12.29 -6.20
CA ALA A 86 -8.89 -11.21 -7.01
C ALA A 86 -7.92 -10.72 -8.13
N GLY A 87 -6.71 -11.27 -8.22
CA GLY A 87 -5.71 -10.95 -9.24
C GLY A 87 -4.85 -9.72 -8.97
N LEU A 88 -4.79 -9.24 -7.71
CA LEU A 88 -3.84 -8.20 -7.32
C LEU A 88 -2.48 -8.83 -6.97
N GLN A 89 -1.40 -8.11 -7.29
CA GLN A 89 -0.09 -8.38 -6.70
C GLN A 89 -0.08 -7.91 -5.25
N VAL A 90 0.45 -8.72 -4.35
CA VAL A 90 0.62 -8.36 -2.94
C VAL A 90 2.06 -7.91 -2.72
N LEU A 91 2.26 -6.62 -2.51
CA LEU A 91 3.57 -5.99 -2.36
C LEU A 91 3.73 -5.43 -0.94
N THR A 92 4.94 -5.52 -0.39
CA THR A 92 5.28 -4.85 0.87
C THR A 92 6.27 -3.71 0.63
N ALA A 93 6.06 -2.59 1.32
CA ALA A 93 7.03 -1.49 1.35
C ALA A 93 7.93 -1.66 2.59
N GLU A 94 9.21 -1.93 2.37
CA GLU A 94 10.16 -2.25 3.42
C GLU A 94 11.43 -1.38 3.34
N GLY A 95 12.22 -1.37 4.41
CA GLY A 95 13.55 -0.75 4.39
C GLY A 95 14.58 -1.59 3.64
N THR A 96 14.38 -2.92 3.60
CA THR A 96 15.20 -3.89 2.88
C THR A 96 14.28 -4.89 2.19
N GLY A 97 14.50 -5.14 0.91
CA GLY A 97 13.69 -6.07 0.13
C GLY A 97 14.50 -6.63 -1.04
N GLU A 98 13.98 -7.66 -1.67
CA GLU A 98 14.63 -8.24 -2.86
C GLU A 98 14.53 -7.35 -4.10
N TRP A 99 13.60 -6.40 -4.11
CA TRP A 99 13.39 -5.46 -5.21
C TRP A 99 13.59 -4.02 -4.74
N GLU A 100 14.29 -3.22 -5.53
CA GLU A 100 14.39 -1.78 -5.30
C GLU A 100 13.34 -1.02 -6.11
N LEU A 101 12.60 -0.13 -5.47
CA LEU A 101 11.54 0.63 -6.13
C LEU A 101 11.99 1.39 -7.39
N PRO A 102 13.19 2.03 -7.45
CA PRO A 102 13.65 2.69 -8.67
C PRO A 102 13.85 1.74 -9.86
N VAL A 103 14.21 0.49 -9.59
CA VAL A 103 14.34 -0.55 -10.65
C VAL A 103 12.96 -0.85 -11.22
N LEU A 104 11.96 -1.08 -10.36
CA LEU A 104 10.59 -1.35 -10.79
C LEU A 104 9.98 -0.19 -11.58
N VAL A 105 10.24 1.05 -11.16
CA VAL A 105 9.79 2.26 -11.88
C VAL A 105 10.39 2.31 -13.28
N ARG A 106 11.70 2.06 -13.39
CA ARG A 106 12.36 2.02 -14.69
C ARG A 106 11.82 0.90 -15.58
N GLU A 107 11.69 -0.31 -15.05
CA GLU A 107 11.17 -1.46 -15.81
C GLU A 107 9.73 -1.25 -16.27
N ALA A 108 8.88 -0.63 -15.44
CA ALA A 108 7.52 -0.28 -15.83
C ALA A 108 7.50 0.70 -17.01
N ALA A 109 8.40 1.70 -17.02
CA ALA A 109 8.54 2.64 -18.12
C ALA A 109 9.09 1.97 -19.40
N GLU A 110 10.12 1.13 -19.29
CA GLU A 110 10.69 0.36 -20.39
C GLU A 110 9.68 -0.60 -21.00
N ALA A 111 8.92 -1.29 -20.15
CA ALA A 111 7.86 -2.20 -20.59
C ALA A 111 6.78 -1.49 -21.37
N LYS A 112 6.44 -0.25 -21.02
CA LYS A 112 5.47 0.56 -21.76
C LYS A 112 6.00 1.00 -23.12
N ILE A 113 7.25 1.45 -23.18
CA ILE A 113 7.83 2.04 -24.40
C ILE A 113 8.33 0.96 -25.38
N LEU A 114 8.97 -0.07 -24.84
CA LEU A 114 9.68 -1.09 -25.63
C LEU A 114 8.94 -2.43 -25.69
N GLY A 115 7.84 -2.60 -24.96
CA GLY A 115 7.15 -3.88 -24.85
C GLY A 115 7.95 -4.94 -24.08
N ALA A 116 9.01 -4.55 -23.36
CA ALA A 116 9.83 -5.47 -22.59
C ALA A 116 9.04 -6.06 -21.41
N ALA A 117 9.25 -7.33 -21.09
CA ALA A 117 8.67 -7.92 -19.89
C ALA A 117 9.49 -7.49 -18.67
N PRO A 118 8.87 -7.00 -17.58
CA PRO A 118 9.59 -6.74 -16.32
C PRO A 118 10.21 -8.02 -15.77
N SER A 119 11.35 -7.89 -15.08
CA SER A 119 12.04 -9.02 -14.44
C SER A 119 11.39 -9.42 -13.11
N GLY A 120 10.59 -8.55 -12.52
CA GLY A 120 9.93 -8.72 -11.23
C GLY A 120 8.50 -8.19 -11.23
N PRO A 121 8.02 -7.71 -10.09
CA PRO A 121 6.67 -7.14 -9.98
C PRO A 121 6.49 -5.97 -10.94
N ASP A 122 5.36 -5.95 -11.62
CA ASP A 122 5.05 -4.92 -12.61
C ASP A 122 4.13 -3.85 -12.00
N LEU A 123 4.64 -2.65 -11.78
CA LEU A 123 3.88 -1.55 -11.17
C LEU A 123 2.66 -1.10 -11.99
N ARG A 124 2.55 -1.50 -13.26
CA ARG A 124 1.37 -1.24 -14.12
C ARG A 124 0.20 -2.16 -13.82
N ARG A 125 0.46 -3.32 -13.16
CA ARG A 125 -0.57 -4.28 -12.79
C ARG A 125 -1.30 -3.83 -11.53
N ARG A 126 -2.49 -4.36 -11.35
CA ARG A 126 -3.28 -4.21 -10.12
C ARG A 126 -2.47 -4.66 -8.91
N ALA A 127 -2.46 -3.84 -7.86
CA ALA A 127 -1.60 -4.09 -6.70
C ALA A 127 -2.26 -3.72 -5.37
N LEU A 128 -1.93 -4.49 -4.35
CA LEU A 128 -2.16 -4.18 -2.96
C LEU A 128 -0.81 -3.94 -2.29
N TRP A 129 -0.60 -2.75 -1.75
CA TRP A 129 0.58 -2.38 -0.99
C TRP A 129 0.33 -2.49 0.50
N PHE A 130 1.07 -3.36 1.17
CA PHE A 130 1.17 -3.37 2.62
C PHE A 130 2.25 -2.41 3.11
N VAL A 131 1.92 -1.67 4.18
CA VAL A 131 2.87 -0.92 4.99
C VAL A 131 2.80 -1.39 6.43
N GLY A 132 3.95 -1.65 7.03
CA GLY A 132 4.06 -2.26 8.35
C GLY A 132 4.36 -1.25 9.46
N ASN A 133 4.41 -1.77 10.68
CA ASN A 133 4.79 -1.02 11.87
C ASN A 133 6.23 -0.47 11.75
N GLU A 134 6.44 0.78 12.17
CA GLU A 134 7.74 1.48 12.10
C GLU A 134 8.86 0.78 12.88
N ALA A 135 8.54 0.12 13.98
CA ALA A 135 9.52 -0.53 14.86
C ALA A 135 9.78 -2.00 14.49
N ARG A 136 8.77 -2.70 13.98
CA ARG A 136 8.81 -4.14 13.72
C ARG A 136 8.75 -4.48 12.22
N GLY A 137 8.38 -3.53 11.39
CA GLY A 137 8.12 -3.79 9.96
C GLY A 137 7.09 -4.89 9.78
N PHE A 138 7.46 -5.94 9.08
CA PHE A 138 6.65 -7.13 8.86
C PHE A 138 7.09 -8.34 9.70
N ALA A 139 7.97 -8.14 10.70
CA ALA A 139 8.44 -9.22 11.56
C ALA A 139 7.27 -9.84 12.34
N GLY A 140 7.09 -11.15 12.21
CA GLY A 140 6.01 -11.91 12.85
C GLY A 140 4.67 -11.86 12.11
N CYS A 141 4.60 -11.27 10.91
CA CYS A 141 3.42 -11.36 10.06
C CYS A 141 3.36 -12.73 9.39
N ASP A 142 2.19 -13.37 9.49
CA ASP A 142 1.95 -14.72 8.96
C ASP A 142 1.36 -14.64 7.53
N PHE A 143 2.06 -13.97 6.64
CA PHE A 143 1.75 -14.00 5.21
C PHE A 143 2.99 -13.75 4.36
N ASP A 144 3.02 -14.35 3.17
CA ASP A 144 4.04 -14.08 2.18
C ASP A 144 3.56 -12.99 1.22
N ALA A 145 4.40 -11.98 0.96
CA ALA A 145 4.20 -11.05 -0.13
C ALA A 145 4.67 -11.67 -1.45
N ASP A 146 4.08 -11.25 -2.57
CA ASP A 146 4.59 -11.63 -3.90
C ASP A 146 5.93 -10.96 -4.18
N ALA A 147 6.17 -9.79 -3.57
CA ALA A 147 7.48 -9.15 -3.55
C ALA A 147 7.61 -8.18 -2.36
N ARG A 148 8.82 -8.12 -1.80
CA ARG A 148 9.24 -7.14 -0.81
C ARG A 148 10.05 -6.05 -1.51
N VAL A 149 9.55 -4.83 -1.44
CA VAL A 149 10.10 -3.70 -2.20
C VAL A 149 10.77 -2.71 -1.26
N ALA A 150 12.05 -2.48 -1.46
CA ALA A 150 12.83 -1.50 -0.73
C ALA A 150 12.71 -0.10 -1.36
N VAL A 151 12.46 0.90 -0.50
CA VAL A 151 12.65 2.30 -0.87
C VAL A 151 14.06 2.71 -0.43
N PRO A 152 15.00 2.95 -1.38
CA PRO A 152 16.39 3.20 -1.02
C PRO A 152 16.57 4.52 -0.27
N LEU A 153 17.47 4.53 0.68
CA LEU A 153 17.87 5.70 1.46
C LEU A 153 19.20 6.23 0.92
N TYR A 154 19.20 7.43 0.39
CA TYR A 154 20.41 8.05 -0.17
C TYR A 154 21.16 8.95 0.83
N GLY A 155 20.59 9.17 2.01
CA GLY A 155 21.13 9.98 3.09
C GLY A 155 21.60 9.15 4.28
N LYS A 156 21.63 9.80 5.45
CA LYS A 156 22.07 9.20 6.72
C LYS A 156 20.91 8.75 7.62
N ALA A 157 19.68 8.90 7.18
CA ALA A 157 18.51 8.43 7.91
C ALA A 157 18.50 6.88 7.94
N GLU A 158 18.05 6.30 9.02
CA GLU A 158 17.96 4.83 9.18
C GLU A 158 16.67 4.26 8.57
N SER A 159 15.62 5.07 8.44
CA SER A 159 14.34 4.68 7.89
C SER A 159 13.54 5.90 7.41
N LEU A 160 12.50 5.67 6.60
CA LEU A 160 11.44 6.62 6.31
C LEU A 160 10.29 6.44 7.29
N ASN A 161 9.57 7.52 7.57
CA ASN A 161 8.25 7.41 8.19
C ASN A 161 7.35 6.53 7.31
N VAL A 162 6.51 5.70 7.93
CA VAL A 162 5.68 4.72 7.23
C VAL A 162 4.74 5.35 6.17
N SER A 163 4.15 6.50 6.48
CA SER A 163 3.28 7.20 5.51
C SER A 163 4.08 7.79 4.34
N THR A 164 5.34 8.17 4.57
CA THR A 164 6.25 8.64 3.53
C THR A 164 6.69 7.49 2.62
N ALA A 165 7.04 6.33 3.18
CA ALA A 165 7.37 5.15 2.41
C ALA A 165 6.19 4.72 1.53
N LEU A 166 4.97 4.71 2.11
CA LEU A 166 3.76 4.46 1.34
C LEU A 166 3.57 5.47 0.20
N ALA A 167 3.77 6.76 0.45
CA ALA A 167 3.58 7.78 -0.57
C ALA A 167 4.43 7.49 -1.81
N VAL A 168 5.69 7.14 -1.62
CA VAL A 168 6.61 6.84 -2.72
C VAL A 168 6.14 5.59 -3.49
N CYS A 169 5.77 4.50 -2.80
CA CYS A 169 5.32 3.26 -3.42
C CYS A 169 3.96 3.40 -4.14
N ALA A 170 2.97 4.02 -3.47
CA ALA A 170 1.64 4.20 -4.02
C ALA A 170 1.65 5.10 -5.27
N TYR A 171 2.39 6.20 -5.24
CA TYR A 171 2.54 7.07 -6.40
C TYR A 171 3.31 6.42 -7.54
N ALA A 172 4.31 5.58 -7.26
CA ALA A 172 5.01 4.82 -8.29
C ALA A 172 4.03 3.91 -9.07
N SER A 173 3.18 3.16 -8.35
CA SER A 173 2.13 2.34 -8.98
C SER A 173 1.07 3.21 -9.67
N ALA A 174 0.56 4.26 -9.02
CA ALA A 174 -0.46 5.12 -9.59
C ALA A 174 -0.02 5.79 -10.90
N MET A 175 1.23 6.25 -10.98
CA MET A 175 1.79 6.82 -12.20
C MET A 175 1.99 5.76 -13.28
N ALA A 176 2.47 4.56 -12.93
CA ALA A 176 2.65 3.48 -13.88
C ALA A 176 1.33 2.96 -14.46
N GLN A 177 0.27 2.89 -13.65
CA GLN A 177 -1.06 2.41 -14.03
C GLN A 177 -1.84 3.43 -14.88
N ARG A 178 -1.60 4.75 -14.68
CA ARG A 178 -2.34 5.85 -15.34
C ARG A 178 -1.55 6.56 -16.42
N ALA A 179 -0.34 6.16 -16.67
CA ALA A 179 0.42 6.70 -17.78
C ALA A 179 -0.23 6.25 -19.09
N ASP A 180 -0.93 7.14 -19.77
CA ASP A 180 -1.47 6.98 -21.14
C ASP A 180 -0.37 6.94 -22.20
#